data_68f0e365ed95109bf42aed99b35afa2b
#
_entry.id   68f0e365ed95109bf42aed99b35afa2b
#
_cell.length_a   1.000
_cell.length_b   1.000
_cell.length_c   1.000
_cell.angle_alpha   90.00
_cell.angle_beta   90.00
_cell.angle_gamma   90.00
#
_symmetry.space_group_name_H-M   'P 1'
#
loop_
_entity.id
_entity.type
_entity.pdbx_description
1 polymer ?
#
loop_
_entity_poly.entity_id
_entity_poly.type
_entity_poly.pdbx_seq_one_letter_code
_entity_poly.pdbx_strand_id
1 'polypeptide(L)' 'MLSFPDLPARILYGWAELYRQQLQRGQDYDQLQPTYAIWLLAEALLPDDADYAHRYRLRDDQGRALIDHGGIWLLELSK' A
#
# COMPACT_ATOMS: atom_id res chain seq x y z
N MET A 1 -10.57 -14.48 14.08
CA MET A 1 -9.60 -14.87 13.05
C MET A 1 -9.82 -14.10 11.77
N LEU A 2 -8.78 -13.63 11.17
CA LEU A 2 -8.88 -12.95 9.90
C LEU A 2 -9.15 -13.96 8.80
N SER A 3 -10.19 -13.73 8.01
CA SER A 3 -10.62 -14.70 7.01
C SER A 3 -10.64 -14.13 5.60
N PHE A 4 -9.73 -13.20 5.30
CA PHE A 4 -9.60 -12.63 3.97
C PHE A 4 -8.23 -12.98 3.39
N PRO A 5 -8.06 -14.19 2.85
CA PRO A 5 -6.75 -14.59 2.34
C PRO A 5 -6.29 -13.76 1.14
N ASP A 6 -7.23 -13.10 0.47
CA ASP A 6 -6.94 -12.22 -0.66
C ASP A 6 -6.74 -10.76 -0.25
N LEU A 7 -6.75 -10.46 1.06
CA LEU A 7 -6.67 -9.08 1.52
C LEU A 7 -5.39 -8.37 1.07
N PRO A 8 -4.19 -8.99 1.14
CA PRO A 8 -3.00 -8.30 0.65
C PRO A 8 -3.10 -7.90 -0.83
N ALA A 9 -3.67 -8.76 -1.65
CA ALA A 9 -3.87 -8.46 -3.07
C ALA A 9 -4.88 -7.32 -3.26
N ARG A 10 -5.94 -7.30 -2.46
CA ARG A 10 -6.93 -6.22 -2.51
C ARG A 10 -6.32 -4.88 -2.11
N ILE A 11 -5.48 -4.89 -1.11
CA ILE A 11 -4.80 -3.68 -0.63
C ILE A 11 -3.93 -3.10 -1.75
N LEU A 12 -3.12 -3.94 -2.36
CA LEU A 12 -2.25 -3.51 -3.46
C LEU A 12 -3.08 -3.05 -4.66
N TYR A 13 -4.11 -3.79 -5.01
CA TYR A 13 -4.97 -3.44 -6.13
C TYR A 13 -5.63 -2.08 -5.91
N GLY A 14 -6.11 -1.82 -4.70
CA GLY A 14 -6.72 -0.54 -4.35
C GLY A 14 -5.76 0.63 -4.49
N TRP A 15 -4.52 0.46 -4.03
CA TRP A 15 -3.50 1.48 -4.19
C TRP A 15 -3.19 1.73 -5.66
N ALA A 16 -3.04 0.66 -6.44
CA ALA A 16 -2.74 0.78 -7.86
C ALA A 16 -3.87 1.49 -8.63
N GLU A 17 -5.11 1.23 -8.26
CA GLU A 17 -6.27 1.86 -8.87
C GLU A 17 -6.29 3.36 -8.57
N LEU A 18 -6.02 3.75 -7.34
CA LEU A 18 -5.94 5.17 -6.96
C LEU A 18 -4.83 5.88 -7.74
N TYR A 19 -3.69 5.22 -7.88
CA TYR A 19 -2.55 5.80 -8.58
C TYR A 19 -2.87 5.99 -10.05
N ARG A 20 -3.46 4.97 -10.67
CA ARG A 20 -3.83 4.98 -12.09
C ARG A 20 -4.87 6.05 -12.41
N GLN A 21 -5.81 6.29 -11.49
CA GLN A 21 -6.91 7.24 -11.72
C GLN A 21 -6.47 8.69 -11.84
N GLN A 22 -5.24 8.99 -11.46
CA GLN A 22 -4.75 10.37 -11.54
C GLN A 22 -4.62 10.86 -12.97
N LEU A 23 -4.36 9.97 -13.93
CA LEU A 23 -4.17 10.35 -15.31
C LEU A 23 -5.39 10.00 -16.13
N GLN A 24 -5.84 10.96 -16.89
CA GLN A 24 -6.80 10.75 -17.95
C GLN A 24 -6.08 10.48 -19.27
N ARG A 25 -6.84 9.98 -20.21
CA ARG A 25 -6.29 9.69 -21.54
C ARG A 25 -5.65 10.95 -22.15
N GLY A 26 -4.40 10.81 -22.58
CA GLY A 26 -3.67 11.90 -23.20
C GLY A 26 -2.87 12.76 -22.26
N GLN A 27 -2.90 12.51 -20.95
CA GLN A 27 -2.07 13.23 -19.99
C GLN A 27 -0.70 12.58 -19.84
N ASP A 28 0.27 13.38 -19.42
CA ASP A 28 1.66 12.95 -19.28
C ASP A 28 1.90 12.26 -17.93
N TYR A 29 2.81 11.29 -17.93
CA TYR A 29 3.17 10.56 -16.70
C TYR A 29 3.84 11.45 -15.65
N ASP A 30 4.45 12.56 -16.06
CA ASP A 30 5.09 13.48 -15.11
C ASP A 30 4.08 14.23 -14.24
N GLN A 31 2.81 14.13 -14.54
CA GLN A 31 1.74 14.70 -13.73
C GLN A 31 1.30 13.78 -12.59
N LEU A 32 1.83 12.55 -12.52
CA LEU A 32 1.53 11.65 -11.43
C LEU A 32 2.06 12.18 -10.10
N GLN A 33 1.23 12.10 -9.07
CA GLN A 33 1.56 12.54 -7.73
C GLN A 33 1.68 11.34 -6.79
N PRO A 34 2.44 11.48 -5.71
CA PRO A 34 2.50 10.43 -4.70
C PRO A 34 1.11 10.06 -4.18
N THR A 35 0.88 8.77 -4.00
CA THR A 35 -0.40 8.24 -3.57
C THR A 35 -0.20 7.38 -2.34
N TYR A 36 -1.00 7.62 -1.30
CA TYR A 36 -0.92 6.87 -0.05
C TYR A 36 -2.24 6.18 0.20
N ALA A 37 -2.18 4.91 0.54
CA ALA A 37 -3.33 4.15 1.02
C ALA A 37 -3.08 3.79 2.47
N ILE A 38 -4.05 4.06 3.33
CA ILE A 38 -3.95 3.75 4.76
C ILE A 38 -5.08 2.79 5.11
N TRP A 39 -4.71 1.62 5.61
CA TRP A 39 -5.66 0.59 6.00
C TRP A 39 -5.64 0.44 7.52
N LEU A 40 -6.81 0.59 8.12
CA LEU A 40 -7.00 0.33 9.55
C LEU A 40 -7.58 -1.07 9.70
N LEU A 41 -6.80 -1.95 10.30
CA LEU A 41 -7.18 -3.35 10.42
C LEU A 41 -7.58 -3.65 11.87
N ALA A 42 -8.77 -4.18 12.07
CA ALA A 42 -9.23 -4.57 13.39
C ALA A 42 -8.47 -5.80 13.90
N GLU A 43 -8.04 -6.66 13.01
CA GLU A 43 -7.28 -7.85 13.34
C GLU A 43 -5.91 -7.79 12.68
N ALA A 44 -4.93 -8.48 13.26
CA ALA A 44 -3.57 -8.49 12.74
C ALA A 44 -3.49 -9.30 11.45
N LEU A 45 -2.96 -8.68 10.39
CA LEU A 45 -2.62 -9.36 9.15
C LEU A 45 -1.27 -10.06 9.27
N LEU A 46 -0.36 -9.51 10.11
CA LEU A 46 0.96 -10.06 10.38
C LEU A 46 1.05 -10.38 11.88
N PRO A 47 0.41 -11.46 12.35
CA PRO A 47 0.27 -11.71 13.79
C PRO A 47 1.61 -11.99 14.48
N ASP A 48 2.61 -12.47 13.76
CA ASP A 48 3.91 -12.80 14.35
C ASP A 48 4.84 -11.59 14.48
N ASP A 49 4.43 -10.45 13.94
CA ASP A 49 5.19 -9.20 14.03
C ASP A 49 4.61 -8.34 15.16
N ALA A 50 5.47 -7.84 16.02
CA ALA A 50 5.05 -7.04 17.16
C ALA A 50 4.62 -5.62 16.77
N ASP A 51 5.10 -5.11 15.65
CA ASP A 51 4.78 -3.77 15.20
C ASP A 51 3.33 -3.69 14.73
N TYR A 52 2.63 -2.63 15.13
CA TYR A 52 1.27 -2.43 14.68
C TYR A 52 1.19 -1.65 13.36
N ALA A 53 2.22 -0.91 13.01
CA ALA A 53 2.25 -0.09 11.81
C ALA A 53 3.26 -0.66 10.82
N HIS A 54 2.81 -0.85 9.59
CA HIS A 54 3.64 -1.38 8.52
C HIS A 54 3.53 -0.47 7.31
N ARG A 55 4.68 -0.11 6.75
CA ARG A 55 4.74 0.79 5.60
C ARG A 55 5.39 0.09 4.43
N TYR A 56 4.66 0.00 3.34
CA TYR A 56 5.13 -0.65 2.12
C TYR A 56 5.40 0.40 1.05
N ARG A 57 6.52 0.24 0.36
CA ARG A 57 6.94 1.10 -0.74
C ARG A 57 7.50 0.25 -1.85
N LEU A 58 7.59 0.83 -3.04
CA LEU A 58 8.17 0.15 -4.18
C LEU A 58 9.70 0.27 -4.12
N ARG A 59 10.38 -0.84 -3.94
CA ARG A 59 11.82 -0.92 -3.76
C ARG A 59 12.40 -2.08 -4.54
N ASP A 60 13.70 -2.02 -4.85
CA ASP A 60 14.39 -3.20 -5.35
C ASP A 60 14.81 -4.10 -4.18
N ASP A 61 15.47 -5.23 -4.48
CA ASP A 61 15.87 -6.21 -3.44
C ASP A 61 16.92 -5.69 -2.48
N GLN A 62 17.53 -4.54 -2.75
CA GLN A 62 18.49 -3.92 -1.85
C GLN A 62 17.91 -2.72 -1.12
N GLY A 63 16.62 -2.52 -1.23
CA GLY A 63 15.93 -1.44 -0.53
C GLY A 63 15.98 -0.09 -1.23
N ARG A 64 16.44 -0.04 -2.48
CA ARG A 64 16.54 1.21 -3.21
C ARG A 64 15.22 1.53 -3.90
N ALA A 65 14.80 2.78 -3.79
CA ALA A 65 13.52 3.20 -4.37
C ALA A 65 13.61 3.27 -5.90
N LEU A 66 12.55 2.78 -6.57
CA LEU A 66 12.37 3.08 -7.99
C LEU A 66 11.95 4.53 -8.16
N ILE A 67 10.93 4.92 -7.40
CA ILE A 67 10.41 6.28 -7.34
C ILE A 67 9.67 6.43 -6.01
N ASP A 68 9.75 7.61 -5.40
CA ASP A 68 9.08 7.84 -4.13
C ASP A 68 7.69 8.43 -4.38
N HIS A 69 6.77 7.60 -4.82
CA HIS A 69 5.40 8.00 -5.15
C HIS A 69 4.38 7.46 -4.16
N GLY A 70 4.76 7.42 -2.88
CA GLY A 70 3.86 7.03 -1.82
C GLY A 70 4.02 5.58 -1.42
N GLY A 71 2.94 4.99 -1.01
CA GLY A 71 2.96 3.61 -0.56
C GLY A 71 1.69 3.24 0.20
N ILE A 72 1.79 2.16 0.94
CA ILE A 72 0.66 1.60 1.67
C ILE A 72 1.04 1.50 3.14
N TRP A 73 0.18 2.02 4.01
CA TRP A 73 0.29 1.87 5.46
C TRP A 73 -0.76 0.89 5.95
N LEU A 74 -0.33 -0.08 6.75
CA LEU A 74 -1.23 -0.97 7.47
C LEU A 74 -1.10 -0.67 8.95
N LEU A 75 -2.21 -0.33 9.59
CA LEU A 75 -2.27 -0.09 11.03
C LEU A 75 -3.11 -1.20 11.66
N GLU A 76 -2.45 -2.07 12.39
CA GLU A 76 -3.09 -3.24 13.02
C GLU A 76 -3.53 -2.87 14.42
N LEU A 77 -4.77 -2.45 14.56
CA LEU A 77 -5.28 -1.82 15.77
C LEU A 77 -5.41 -2.79 16.95
N SER A 78 -5.33 -4.09 16.69
CA SER A 78 -5.38 -5.10 17.75
C SER A 78 -4.06 -5.28 18.51
N LYS A 79 -3.00 -4.65 18.06
CA LYS A 79 -1.67 -4.76 18.70
C LYS A 79 -1.39 -3.70 19.72
#